data_d832ffe0d7e1c413fa782b0acf14df6e
#
_entry.id   d832ffe0d7e1c413fa782b0acf14df6e
#
_cell.length_a   1.000
_cell.length_b   1.000
_cell.length_c   1.000
_cell.angle_alpha   90.00
_cell.angle_beta   90.00
_cell.angle_gamma   90.00
#
_symmetry.space_group_name_H-M   'P 1'
#
loop_
_entity.id
_entity.type
_entity.pdbx_description
1 polymer ?
#
loop_
_entity_poly.entity_id
_entity_poly.type
_entity_poly.pdbx_seq_one_letter_code
_entity_poly.pdbx_strand_id
1 'polypeptide(L)'
;MTWRVFAQDDAPRLRVREWQHNARQFFETDLEIRDPHGAVAKIAIGPSVREIRGRLRDEDDLRDALEIENARGNGMYDLAERRCGSVWVVEREGPDDRAALVIAAVIASVCLGPILGDGALFGVRTAREKLDELVSPYR
;
A
#
# COMPACT_ATOMS: atom_id res chain seq x y z
N MET A 1 11.77 -7.03 2.52
CA MET A 1 10.34 -7.38 2.34
C MET A 1 9.51 -6.11 2.29
N THR A 2 8.65 -5.97 1.31
CA THR A 2 7.88 -4.76 1.07
C THR A 2 6.48 -5.06 0.59
N TRP A 3 5.61 -4.07 0.73
CA TRP A 3 4.38 -3.96 -0.05
C TRP A 3 4.64 -2.99 -1.20
N ARG A 4 4.12 -3.28 -2.38
CA ARG A 4 4.11 -2.33 -3.50
C ARG A 4 2.67 -1.89 -3.73
N VAL A 5 2.42 -0.59 -3.65
CA VAL A 5 1.08 -0.03 -3.84
C VAL A 5 1.06 0.74 -5.15
N PHE A 6 0.29 0.26 -6.12
CA PHE A 6 0.12 0.95 -7.39
C PHE A 6 -0.71 2.21 -7.19
N ALA A 7 -0.33 3.29 -7.85
CA ALA A 7 -0.99 4.60 -7.71
C ALA A 7 -1.31 5.18 -9.07
N GLN A 8 -2.49 5.80 -9.17
CA GLN A 8 -2.97 6.39 -10.43
C GLN A 8 -2.31 7.74 -10.76
N ASP A 9 -1.33 8.17 -10.01
CA ASP A 9 -0.53 9.35 -10.33
C ASP A 9 0.53 9.01 -11.38
N ASP A 10 0.76 9.91 -12.33
CA ASP A 10 1.81 9.75 -13.35
C ASP A 10 3.20 9.80 -12.73
N ALA A 11 3.37 10.52 -11.62
CA ALA A 11 4.57 10.56 -10.83
C ALA A 11 4.20 10.46 -9.35
N PRO A 12 5.04 9.84 -8.51
CA PRO A 12 4.72 9.69 -7.09
C PRO A 12 4.72 11.05 -6.41
N ARG A 13 3.72 11.25 -5.55
CA ARG A 13 3.52 12.49 -4.83
C ARG A 13 2.95 12.21 -3.44
N LEU A 14 3.57 12.80 -2.42
CA LEU A 14 3.09 12.69 -1.05
C LEU A 14 1.74 13.40 -0.92
N ARG A 15 0.74 12.68 -0.48
CA ARG A 15 -0.61 13.19 -0.28
C ARG A 15 -0.94 13.17 1.21
N VAL A 16 -0.19 13.97 1.97
CA VAL A 16 -0.19 13.93 3.44
C VAL A 16 -1.60 14.07 4.02
N ARG A 17 -2.34 15.09 3.59
CA ARG A 17 -3.67 15.37 4.14
C ARG A 17 -4.67 14.27 3.81
N GLU A 18 -4.67 13.81 2.58
CA GLU A 18 -5.58 12.76 2.13
C GLU A 18 -5.27 11.44 2.84
N TRP A 19 -3.99 11.09 2.99
CA TRP A 19 -3.58 9.89 3.72
C TRP A 19 -3.97 9.97 5.19
N GLN A 20 -3.73 11.11 5.85
CA GLN A 20 -4.12 11.31 7.25
C GLN A 20 -5.63 11.23 7.43
N HIS A 21 -6.38 11.85 6.52
CA HIS A 21 -7.84 11.82 6.56
C HIS A 21 -8.37 10.38 6.42
N ASN A 22 -7.90 9.65 5.43
CA ASN A 22 -8.37 8.28 5.20
C ASN A 22 -7.92 7.32 6.29
N ALA A 23 -6.72 7.51 6.84
CA ALA A 23 -6.25 6.72 7.98
C ALA A 23 -7.21 6.85 9.16
N ARG A 24 -7.62 8.06 9.49
CA ARG A 24 -8.55 8.30 10.59
C ARG A 24 -9.97 7.84 10.26
N GLN A 25 -10.45 8.18 9.08
CA GLN A 25 -11.83 7.93 8.68
C GLN A 25 -12.14 6.45 8.48
N PHE A 26 -11.23 5.70 7.84
CA PHE A 26 -11.49 4.33 7.42
C PHE A 26 -10.70 3.27 8.18
N PHE A 27 -9.65 3.66 8.89
CA PHE A 27 -8.78 2.71 9.61
C PHE A 27 -8.63 3.04 11.08
N GLU A 28 -9.33 4.06 11.58
CA GLU A 28 -9.29 4.50 12.98
C GLU A 28 -7.86 4.66 13.50
N THR A 29 -6.99 5.24 12.65
CA THR A 29 -5.56 5.32 12.90
C THR A 29 -5.07 6.74 12.69
N ASP A 30 -4.25 7.23 13.62
CA ASP A 30 -3.53 8.48 13.45
C ASP A 30 -2.19 8.19 12.80
N LEU A 31 -1.95 8.86 11.69
CA LEU A 31 -0.78 8.65 10.86
C LEU A 31 0.03 9.95 10.79
N GLU A 32 1.32 9.86 11.06
CA GLU A 32 2.23 11.00 11.01
C GLU A 32 3.28 10.78 9.93
N ILE A 33 3.47 11.80 9.08
CA ILE A 33 4.51 11.78 8.06
C ILE A 33 5.74 12.49 8.62
N ARG A 34 6.89 11.83 8.58
CA ARG A 34 8.17 12.34 9.09
C ARG A 34 9.21 12.39 7.99
N ASP A 35 10.11 13.38 8.10
CA ASP A 35 11.29 13.51 7.25
C ASP A 35 11.01 13.39 5.75
N PRO A 36 9.98 14.09 5.22
CA PRO A 36 9.69 14.01 3.80
C PRO A 36 10.82 14.61 2.96
N HIS A 37 11.24 13.87 1.94
CA HIS A 37 12.25 14.33 1.00
C HIS A 37 11.91 13.77 -0.39
N GLY A 38 11.37 14.64 -1.26
CA GLY A 38 10.86 14.20 -2.55
C GLY A 38 9.73 13.19 -2.36
N ALA A 39 9.88 12.02 -2.92
CA ALA A 39 8.92 10.92 -2.79
C ALA A 39 9.36 9.87 -1.75
N VAL A 40 10.15 10.27 -0.77
CA VAL A 40 10.59 9.41 0.33
C VAL A 40 10.15 10.04 1.65
N ALA A 41 9.61 9.24 2.54
CA ALA A 41 9.22 9.70 3.87
C ALA A 41 9.17 8.52 4.83
N LYS A 42 9.07 8.82 6.11
CA LYS A 42 8.76 7.84 7.14
C LYS A 42 7.34 8.07 7.60
N ILE A 43 6.62 7.00 7.85
CA ILE A 43 5.27 7.07 8.38
C ILE A 43 5.25 6.42 9.74
N ALA A 44 4.77 7.17 10.72
CA ALA A 44 4.64 6.70 12.10
C ALA A 44 3.17 6.43 12.42
N ILE A 45 2.93 5.28 13.03
CA ILE A 45 1.65 4.88 13.61
C ILE A 45 1.96 4.43 15.03
N GLY A 46 1.66 5.30 16.03
CA GLY A 46 2.09 5.03 17.40
C GLY A 46 3.61 4.86 17.45
N PRO A 47 4.11 3.77 18.08
CA PRO A 47 5.55 3.53 18.16
C PRO A 47 6.15 2.92 16.89
N SER A 48 5.33 2.55 15.91
CA SER A 48 5.80 1.89 14.70
C SER A 48 6.12 2.91 13.62
N VAL A 49 7.31 2.80 13.02
CA VAL A 49 7.76 3.69 11.94
C VAL A 49 8.19 2.85 10.76
N ARG A 50 7.71 3.20 9.57
CA ARG A 50 8.05 2.51 8.32
C ARG A 50 8.44 3.52 7.26
N GLU A 51 9.44 3.18 6.47
CA GLU A 51 9.82 4.00 5.33
C GLU A 51 8.91 3.71 4.14
N ILE A 52 8.54 4.77 3.44
CA ILE A 52 7.86 4.67 2.16
C ILE A 52 8.70 5.37 1.09
N ARG A 53 8.64 4.84 -0.12
CA ARG A 53 9.39 5.38 -1.25
C ARG A 53 8.55 5.28 -2.51
N GLY A 54 8.26 6.43 -3.12
CA GLY A 54 7.54 6.49 -4.38
C GLY A 54 8.49 6.48 -5.57
N ARG A 55 8.09 5.81 -6.62
CA ARG A 55 8.83 5.76 -7.89
C ARG A 55 7.87 5.52 -9.05
N LEU A 56 8.37 5.67 -10.26
CA LEU A 56 7.59 5.29 -11.44
C LEU A 56 7.42 3.78 -11.48
N ARG A 57 6.29 3.34 -12.00
CA ARG A 57 6.03 1.92 -12.24
C ARG A 57 7.04 1.39 -13.27
N ASP A 58 7.59 0.21 -13.04
CA ASP A 58 8.52 -0.43 -13.95
C ASP A 58 7.98 -1.77 -14.47
N GLU A 59 8.76 -2.40 -15.37
CA GLU A 59 8.36 -3.68 -15.98
C GLU A 59 8.27 -4.82 -14.97
N ASP A 60 9.11 -4.81 -13.94
CA ASP A 60 9.09 -5.83 -12.88
C ASP A 60 7.79 -5.78 -12.08
N ASP A 61 7.28 -4.58 -11.82
CA ASP A 61 6.01 -4.41 -11.12
C ASP A 61 4.87 -5.08 -11.91
N LEU A 62 4.81 -4.84 -13.21
CA LEU A 62 3.77 -5.43 -14.04
C LEU A 62 3.94 -6.92 -14.24
N ARG A 63 5.17 -7.39 -14.37
CA ARG A 63 5.44 -8.83 -14.50
C ARG A 63 4.99 -9.58 -13.26
N ASP A 64 5.36 -9.09 -12.08
CA ASP A 64 4.98 -9.73 -10.81
C ASP A 64 3.46 -9.72 -10.61
N ALA A 65 2.81 -8.61 -10.95
CA ALA A 65 1.35 -8.52 -10.89
C ALA A 65 0.67 -9.48 -11.88
N LEU A 66 1.20 -9.61 -13.08
CA LEU A 66 0.65 -10.48 -14.11
C LEU A 66 0.76 -11.96 -13.72
N GLU A 67 1.86 -12.37 -13.12
CA GLU A 67 2.03 -13.74 -12.62
C GLU A 67 0.94 -14.11 -11.63
N ILE A 68 0.60 -13.19 -10.72
CA ILE A 68 -0.47 -13.40 -9.75
C ILE A 68 -1.83 -13.45 -10.43
N GLU A 69 -2.08 -12.53 -11.37
CA GLU A 69 -3.33 -12.47 -12.12
C GLU A 69 -3.58 -13.76 -12.90
N ASN A 70 -2.54 -14.30 -13.52
CA ASN A 70 -2.63 -15.55 -14.27
C ASN A 70 -2.90 -16.76 -13.36
N ALA A 71 -2.41 -16.72 -12.12
CA ALA A 71 -2.60 -17.82 -11.17
C ALA A 71 -3.93 -17.74 -10.42
N ARG A 72 -4.38 -16.52 -10.08
CA ARG A 72 -5.53 -16.28 -9.21
C ARG A 72 -6.26 -14.98 -9.57
N GLY A 73 -6.52 -14.75 -10.84
CA GLY A 73 -7.02 -13.48 -11.32
C GLY A 73 -8.28 -12.96 -10.64
N ASN A 74 -8.27 -11.66 -10.32
CA ASN A 74 -9.42 -10.93 -9.78
C ASN A 74 -9.65 -9.59 -10.51
N GLY A 75 -8.93 -9.37 -11.62
CA GLY A 75 -9.06 -8.14 -12.42
C GLY A 75 -8.19 -6.98 -11.97
N MET A 76 -7.46 -7.11 -10.87
CA MET A 76 -6.63 -6.01 -10.33
C MET A 76 -5.43 -5.67 -11.23
N TYR A 77 -4.95 -6.62 -12.03
CA TYR A 77 -3.87 -6.36 -12.97
C TYR A 77 -4.26 -5.29 -13.99
N ASP A 78 -5.47 -5.33 -14.52
CA ASP A 78 -5.94 -4.34 -15.50
C ASP A 78 -5.89 -2.93 -14.91
N LEU A 79 -6.27 -2.78 -13.64
CA LEU A 79 -6.19 -1.50 -12.96
C LEU A 79 -4.74 -1.01 -12.86
N ALA A 80 -3.84 -1.89 -12.44
CA ALA A 80 -2.41 -1.57 -12.33
C ALA A 80 -1.80 -1.18 -13.67
N GLU A 81 -2.09 -1.93 -14.71
CA GLU A 81 -1.52 -1.75 -16.05
C GLU A 81 -2.08 -0.51 -16.73
N ARG A 82 -3.39 -0.30 -16.69
CA ARG A 82 -4.05 0.75 -17.47
C ARG A 82 -4.11 2.10 -16.77
N ARG A 83 -4.12 2.14 -15.44
CA ARG A 83 -4.42 3.35 -14.67
C ARG A 83 -3.28 3.84 -13.80
N CYS A 84 -2.33 2.98 -13.46
CA CYS A 84 -1.34 3.32 -12.45
C CYS A 84 0.02 3.58 -13.10
N GLY A 85 0.51 4.81 -12.97
CA GLY A 85 1.82 5.22 -13.50
C GLY A 85 2.94 5.19 -12.48
N SER A 86 2.62 5.08 -11.20
CA SER A 86 3.59 5.09 -10.11
C SER A 86 3.33 4.00 -9.10
N VAL A 87 4.31 3.77 -8.23
CA VAL A 87 4.28 2.73 -7.20
C VAL A 87 4.84 3.30 -5.91
N TRP A 88 4.18 3.04 -4.79
CA TRP A 88 4.71 3.29 -3.46
C TRP A 88 5.22 1.99 -2.87
N VAL A 89 6.50 1.98 -2.52
CA VAL A 89 7.12 0.83 -1.84
C VAL A 89 7.05 1.09 -0.34
N VAL A 90 6.37 0.21 0.38
CA VAL A 90 6.19 0.31 1.83
C VAL A 90 7.03 -0.77 2.50
N GLU A 91 7.97 -0.36 3.32
CA GLU A 91 8.83 -1.25 4.10
C GLU A 91 7.99 -2.05 5.11
N ARG A 92 8.33 -3.32 5.27
CA ARG A 92 7.69 -4.18 6.28
C ARG A 92 8.74 -4.97 7.06
N GLU A 93 8.44 -5.20 8.33
CA GLU A 93 9.33 -5.95 9.22
C GLU A 93 9.08 -7.46 9.19
N GLY A 94 7.95 -7.88 8.64
CA GLY A 94 7.62 -9.29 8.55
C GLY A 94 6.23 -9.50 7.96
N PRO A 95 5.78 -10.77 7.86
CA PRO A 95 4.47 -11.07 7.26
C PRO A 95 3.28 -10.55 8.09
N ASP A 96 3.46 -10.39 9.40
CA ASP A 96 2.41 -9.95 10.32
C ASP A 96 2.56 -8.48 10.73
N ASP A 97 3.28 -7.68 9.94
CA ASP A 97 3.48 -6.26 10.20
C ASP A 97 2.21 -5.46 9.91
N ARG A 98 1.38 -5.31 10.95
CA ARG A 98 0.11 -4.61 10.84
C ARG A 98 0.28 -3.14 10.44
N ALA A 99 1.27 -2.45 11.01
CA ALA A 99 1.50 -1.04 10.71
C ALA A 99 1.80 -0.83 9.22
N ALA A 100 2.67 -1.67 8.63
CA ALA A 100 2.98 -1.60 7.21
C ALA A 100 1.74 -1.84 6.32
N LEU A 101 0.89 -2.78 6.70
CA LEU A 101 -0.33 -3.07 5.93
C LEU A 101 -1.35 -1.93 6.05
N VAL A 102 -1.47 -1.30 7.21
CA VAL A 102 -2.32 -0.11 7.37
C VAL A 102 -1.82 1.00 6.44
N ILE A 103 -0.52 1.26 6.43
CA ILE A 103 0.08 2.28 5.56
C ILE A 103 -0.22 1.97 4.09
N ALA A 104 0.01 0.74 3.66
CA ALA A 104 -0.26 0.32 2.28
C ALA A 104 -1.75 0.50 1.93
N ALA A 105 -2.65 0.12 2.82
CA ALA A 105 -4.09 0.23 2.62
C ALA A 105 -4.54 1.70 2.55
N VAL A 106 -3.97 2.57 3.38
CA VAL A 106 -4.27 4.00 3.35
C VAL A 106 -3.82 4.60 2.02
N ILE A 107 -2.60 4.31 1.58
CA ILE A 107 -2.11 4.79 0.29
C ILE A 107 -3.01 4.30 -0.85
N ALA A 108 -3.36 3.02 -0.86
CA ALA A 108 -4.23 2.44 -1.87
C ALA A 108 -5.62 3.09 -1.90
N SER A 109 -6.16 3.43 -0.74
CA SER A 109 -7.48 4.06 -0.65
C SER A 109 -7.54 5.46 -1.27
N VAL A 110 -6.42 6.16 -1.26
CA VAL A 110 -6.30 7.51 -1.85
C VAL A 110 -5.82 7.43 -3.29
N CYS A 111 -4.80 6.62 -3.55
CA CYS A 111 -4.15 6.54 -4.86
C CYS A 111 -4.86 5.59 -5.83
N LEU A 112 -5.87 4.88 -5.37
CA LEU A 112 -6.82 4.08 -6.17
C LEU A 112 -6.14 3.00 -7.02
N GLY A 113 -5.16 2.33 -6.45
CA GLY A 113 -4.47 1.21 -7.09
C GLY A 113 -4.38 0.00 -6.17
N PRO A 114 -4.06 -1.17 -6.73
CA PRO A 114 -3.95 -2.40 -5.94
C PRO A 114 -2.64 -2.48 -5.16
N ILE A 115 -2.63 -3.36 -4.18
CA ILE A 115 -1.48 -3.68 -3.35
C ILE A 115 -0.91 -5.02 -3.80
N LEU A 116 0.40 -5.07 -3.98
CA LEU A 116 1.13 -6.26 -4.40
C LEU A 116 2.09 -6.71 -3.29
N GLY A 117 1.98 -7.95 -2.87
CA GLY A 117 2.89 -8.56 -1.90
C GLY A 117 2.38 -9.92 -1.43
N ASP A 118 3.26 -10.73 -0.87
CA ASP A 118 2.94 -12.06 -0.35
C ASP A 118 2.25 -12.97 -1.37
N GLY A 119 2.63 -12.85 -2.64
CA GLY A 119 2.01 -13.65 -3.69
C GLY A 119 0.56 -13.27 -3.97
N ALA A 120 0.14 -12.07 -3.63
CA ALA A 120 -1.23 -11.58 -3.83
C ALA A 120 -1.24 -10.18 -4.43
N LEU A 121 -2.30 -9.90 -5.18
CA LEU A 121 -2.60 -8.59 -5.72
C LEU A 121 -4.04 -8.27 -5.34
N PHE A 122 -4.23 -7.25 -4.51
CA PHE A 122 -5.55 -7.03 -3.89
C PHE A 122 -5.82 -5.55 -3.64
N GLY A 123 -7.11 -5.24 -3.48
CA GLY A 123 -7.56 -3.88 -3.20
C GLY A 123 -7.74 -3.61 -1.71
N VAL A 124 -8.24 -2.42 -1.41
CA VAL A 124 -8.45 -1.94 -0.04
C VAL A 124 -9.38 -2.84 0.77
N ARG A 125 -10.42 -3.35 0.16
CA ARG A 125 -11.38 -4.23 0.84
C ARG A 125 -10.68 -5.48 1.41
N THR A 126 -9.89 -6.15 0.58
CA THR A 126 -9.13 -7.32 1.01
C THR A 126 -8.07 -6.94 2.04
N ALA A 127 -7.44 -5.77 1.89
CA ALA A 127 -6.50 -5.27 2.89
C ALA A 127 -7.15 -5.12 4.26
N ARG A 128 -8.37 -4.60 4.32
CA ARG A 128 -9.11 -4.48 5.58
C ARG A 128 -9.45 -5.84 6.20
N GLU A 129 -9.81 -6.81 5.38
CA GLU A 129 -10.04 -8.18 5.85
C GLU A 129 -8.77 -8.77 6.47
N LYS A 130 -7.63 -8.58 5.81
CA LYS A 130 -6.34 -9.03 6.32
C LYS A 130 -5.95 -8.33 7.64
N LEU A 131 -6.26 -7.05 7.76
CA LEU A 131 -6.02 -6.29 8.99
C LEU A 131 -6.85 -6.83 10.16
N ASP A 132 -8.09 -7.20 9.92
CA ASP A 132 -8.94 -7.80 10.95
C ASP A 132 -8.37 -9.13 11.46
N GLU A 133 -7.81 -9.93 10.56
CA GLU A 133 -7.14 -11.18 10.94
C GLU A 133 -5.91 -10.95 11.82
N LEU A 134 -5.13 -9.89 11.56
CA LEU A 134 -3.94 -9.57 12.34
C LEU A 134 -4.26 -9.04 13.73
N VAL A 135 -5.43 -8.47 13.94
CA VAL A 135 -5.83 -7.89 15.23
C VAL A 135 -6.46 -8.93 16.14
N SER A 136 -7.04 -9.99 15.60
CA SER A 136 -8.06 -10.75 16.30
C SER A 136 -7.86 -12.22 16.58
N PRO A 137 -6.66 -12.83 16.63
CA PRO A 137 -6.61 -14.28 16.82
C PRO A 137 -6.99 -14.76 18.22
N TYR A 138 -7.07 -13.90 19.22
CA TYR A 138 -7.25 -14.31 20.62
C TYR A 138 -8.37 -13.55 21.36
N ARG A 139 -9.30 -13.05 20.64
CA ARG A 139 -10.46 -12.40 21.26
C ARG A 139 -11.55 -13.37 21.61
#